data_15677dd3775c17507f4b51745d17dd8f
#
_entry.id   15677dd3775c17507f4b51745d17dd8f
#
_cell.length_a   1.000
_cell.length_b   1.000
_cell.length_c   1.000
_cell.angle_alpha   90.00
_cell.angle_beta   90.00
_cell.angle_gamma   90.00
#
_symmetry.space_group_name_H-M   'P 1'
#
loop_
_entity.id
_entity.type
_entity.pdbx_description
1 polymer ?
#
loop_
_entity_poly.entity_id
_entity_poly.type
_entity_poly.pdbx_seq_one_letter_code
_entity_poly.pdbx_strand_id
1 'polypeptide(L)'
;QEYGTPVFTLRKQVKGSYQNVLVNAQLGLTTSQQDFSSLKWGEVGKSKKNKIDYTLLEGKQTHSTKTETEQTINFVNANKQVLSVVFKLANDGLAFRYQIKTSQDEKILKDLTVYPIAEGTKRWIQKYIPDSYEAFYPLTTAGYDANRPNNRLWAYPALMEISNELYLFLTESNITYNHCASRLNNQNKPNAYQVEFADPSQSTQGDEWKSSWRVVLAGNLATIVQSTRVTDVADPN
;
A
#
# COMPACT_ATOMS: atom_id res chain seq x y z
N GLN A 1 21.93 -2.59 -16.29
CA GLN A 1 20.67 -3.04 -15.69
C GLN A 1 19.57 -2.85 -16.72
N GLU A 2 18.76 -3.89 -16.90
CA GLU A 2 17.60 -3.85 -17.79
C GLU A 2 16.42 -3.13 -17.13
N TYR A 3 15.55 -2.55 -17.94
CA TYR A 3 14.29 -1.99 -17.48
C TYR A 3 13.28 -3.12 -17.18
N GLY A 4 12.50 -2.96 -16.13
CA GLY A 4 11.46 -3.91 -15.75
C GLY A 4 10.53 -3.36 -14.70
N THR A 5 9.48 -4.07 -14.36
CA THR A 5 8.57 -3.71 -13.27
C THR A 5 9.26 -3.95 -11.92
N PRO A 6 9.46 -2.91 -11.08
CA PRO A 6 10.01 -3.11 -9.75
C PRO A 6 9.07 -3.94 -8.89
N VAL A 7 9.64 -4.83 -8.09
CA VAL A 7 8.88 -5.66 -7.15
C VAL A 7 9.54 -5.68 -5.79
N PHE A 8 8.75 -5.90 -4.74
CA PHE A 8 9.27 -6.17 -3.40
C PHE A 8 8.66 -7.44 -2.81
N THR A 9 9.38 -8.04 -1.88
CA THR A 9 8.90 -9.18 -1.09
C THR A 9 8.93 -8.79 0.39
N LEU A 10 7.79 -8.92 1.07
CA LEU A 10 7.69 -8.74 2.51
C LEU A 10 7.71 -10.09 3.21
N ARG A 11 8.60 -10.23 4.18
CA ARG A 11 8.69 -11.41 5.05
C ARG A 11 8.52 -11.04 6.51
N LYS A 12 7.87 -11.91 7.27
CA LYS A 12 7.69 -11.77 8.73
C LYS A 12 8.35 -12.93 9.43
N GLN A 13 9.11 -12.64 10.50
CA GLN A 13 9.61 -13.69 11.37
C GLN A 13 8.49 -14.21 12.28
N VAL A 14 8.23 -15.51 12.21
CA VAL A 14 7.23 -16.22 13.02
C VAL A 14 7.91 -17.43 13.62
N LYS A 15 7.93 -17.53 14.95
CA LYS A 15 8.53 -18.66 15.68
C LYS A 15 9.97 -18.98 15.22
N GLY A 16 10.77 -17.95 15.00
CA GLY A 16 12.20 -18.08 14.64
C GLY A 16 12.49 -18.25 13.15
N SER A 17 11.48 -18.47 12.29
CA SER A 17 11.65 -18.59 10.84
C SER A 17 10.99 -17.45 10.08
N TYR A 18 11.52 -17.10 8.90
CA TYR A 18 10.89 -16.10 8.03
C TYR A 18 9.84 -16.74 7.13
N GLN A 19 8.62 -16.21 7.19
CA GLN A 19 7.52 -16.56 6.30
C GLN A 19 7.25 -15.43 5.31
N ASN A 20 6.91 -15.76 4.07
CA ASN A 20 6.50 -14.79 3.06
C ASN A 20 5.10 -14.28 3.38
N VAL A 21 4.95 -12.95 3.40
CA VAL A 21 3.66 -12.25 3.55
C VAL A 21 3.16 -11.79 2.18
N LEU A 22 4.04 -11.12 1.42
CA LEU A 22 3.83 -10.73 0.04
C LEU A 22 5.05 -11.13 -0.78
N VAL A 23 4.83 -11.73 -1.94
CA VAL A 23 5.91 -12.13 -2.85
C VAL A 23 5.74 -11.40 -4.17
N ASN A 24 6.78 -10.68 -4.59
CA ASN A 24 6.78 -9.94 -5.86
C ASN A 24 5.61 -8.94 -5.98
N ALA A 25 5.29 -8.23 -4.89
CA ALA A 25 4.36 -7.12 -4.95
C ALA A 25 4.91 -6.05 -5.89
N GLN A 26 4.12 -5.65 -6.89
CA GLN A 26 4.56 -4.75 -7.94
C GLN A 26 4.47 -3.30 -7.49
N LEU A 27 5.38 -2.48 -8.01
CA LEU A 27 5.42 -1.04 -7.81
C LEU A 27 5.35 -0.33 -9.16
N GLY A 28 4.83 0.89 -9.14
CA GLY A 28 4.81 1.75 -10.32
C GLY A 28 3.69 2.78 -10.26
N LEU A 29 3.75 3.71 -11.19
CA LEU A 29 2.82 4.83 -11.30
C LEU A 29 2.77 5.29 -12.75
N THR A 30 1.64 5.84 -13.19
CA THR A 30 1.58 6.60 -14.44
C THR A 30 0.88 7.92 -14.22
N THR A 31 1.37 8.93 -14.91
CA THR A 31 0.77 10.26 -14.98
C THR A 31 0.41 10.60 -16.43
N SER A 32 -0.16 11.77 -16.66
CA SER A 32 -0.40 12.28 -18.02
C SER A 32 0.88 12.58 -18.80
N GLN A 33 2.04 12.67 -18.12
CA GLN A 33 3.31 13.06 -18.72
C GLN A 33 4.46 12.07 -18.44
N GLN A 34 4.31 11.16 -17.47
CA GLN A 34 5.36 10.26 -17.02
C GLN A 34 4.84 8.83 -16.91
N ASP A 35 5.67 7.87 -17.33
CA ASP A 35 5.36 6.44 -17.21
C ASP A 35 6.46 5.73 -16.39
N PHE A 36 6.06 5.21 -15.24
CA PHE A 36 6.89 4.46 -14.33
C PHE A 36 6.47 2.98 -14.24
N SER A 37 5.98 2.41 -15.34
CA SER A 37 5.63 0.98 -15.44
C SER A 37 6.85 0.08 -15.66
N SER A 38 7.91 0.65 -16.27
CA SER A 38 9.17 -0.05 -16.58
C SER A 38 10.35 0.79 -16.15
N LEU A 39 11.09 0.31 -15.17
CA LEU A 39 12.08 1.07 -14.43
C LEU A 39 13.37 0.28 -14.26
N LYS A 40 14.47 0.99 -14.10
CA LYS A 40 15.73 0.44 -13.61
C LYS A 40 16.07 1.04 -12.24
N TRP A 41 16.92 0.34 -11.52
CA TRP A 41 17.46 0.82 -10.24
C TRP A 41 18.24 2.12 -10.46
N GLY A 42 17.91 3.12 -9.64
CA GLY A 42 18.67 4.35 -9.49
C GLY A 42 19.46 4.34 -8.19
N GLU A 43 19.43 5.45 -7.48
CA GLU A 43 20.10 5.60 -6.19
C GLU A 43 19.31 4.96 -5.06
N VAL A 44 20.01 4.29 -4.15
CA VAL A 44 19.47 3.79 -2.89
C VAL A 44 19.94 4.70 -1.76
N GLY A 45 19.04 5.41 -1.14
CA GLY A 45 19.33 6.31 -0.03
C GLY A 45 19.87 5.55 1.20
N LYS A 46 20.47 6.29 2.13
CA LYS A 46 20.91 5.72 3.40
C LYS A 46 19.69 5.35 4.26
N SER A 47 19.75 4.19 4.87
CA SER A 47 18.75 3.77 5.85
C SER A 47 18.82 4.64 7.11
N LYS A 48 17.67 5.08 7.61
CA LYS A 48 17.52 5.88 8.82
C LYS A 48 16.67 5.14 9.84
N LYS A 49 17.07 5.17 11.11
CA LYS A 49 16.21 4.75 12.23
C LYS A 49 15.52 5.98 12.81
N ASN A 50 14.21 5.96 12.79
CA ASN A 50 13.39 7.02 13.33
C ASN A 50 12.73 6.53 14.63
N LYS A 51 12.73 7.37 15.67
CA LYS A 51 11.89 7.17 16.85
C LYS A 51 10.54 7.84 16.56
N ILE A 52 9.48 7.09 16.74
CA ILE A 52 8.11 7.57 16.76
C ILE A 52 7.74 7.75 18.23
N ASP A 53 7.31 8.94 18.62
CA ASP A 53 6.95 9.25 19.98
C ASP A 53 5.91 10.37 19.98
N TYR A 54 4.66 10.01 20.26
CA TYR A 54 3.56 10.98 20.28
C TYR A 54 2.47 10.57 21.27
N THR A 55 1.69 11.55 21.67
CA THR A 55 0.49 11.38 22.49
C THR A 55 -0.72 11.89 21.74
N LEU A 56 -1.78 11.09 21.71
CA LEU A 56 -3.07 11.45 21.14
C LEU A 56 -4.13 11.54 22.23
N LEU A 57 -5.09 12.44 22.05
CA LEU A 57 -6.26 12.52 22.92
C LEU A 57 -7.22 11.34 22.69
N GLU A 58 -7.27 10.84 21.47
CA GLU A 58 -8.14 9.76 21.03
C GLU A 58 -7.35 8.73 20.20
N GLY A 59 -7.84 7.50 20.13
CA GLY A 59 -7.25 6.44 19.32
C GLY A 59 -7.07 5.12 20.07
N LYS A 60 -6.38 4.17 19.45
CA LYS A 60 -6.12 2.85 20.05
C LYS A 60 -5.22 2.91 21.29
N GLN A 61 -4.31 3.86 21.32
CA GLN A 61 -3.35 4.06 22.40
C GLN A 61 -3.18 5.58 22.63
N THR A 62 -3.20 6.01 23.87
CA THR A 62 -2.98 7.41 24.23
C THR A 62 -1.54 7.86 23.93
N HIS A 63 -0.57 6.97 24.17
CA HIS A 63 0.84 7.23 23.90
C HIS A 63 1.44 6.12 23.07
N SER A 64 2.15 6.47 22.00
CA SER A 64 2.87 5.54 21.12
C SER A 64 4.35 5.85 21.12
N THR A 65 5.16 4.86 21.47
CA THR A 65 6.62 4.90 21.33
C THR A 65 7.10 3.70 20.56
N LYS A 66 7.68 3.92 19.39
CA LYS A 66 8.15 2.87 18.50
C LYS A 66 9.44 3.30 17.78
N THR A 67 10.06 2.32 17.15
CA THR A 67 11.18 2.56 16.22
C THR A 67 10.81 2.02 14.86
N GLU A 68 11.08 2.80 13.82
CA GLU A 68 10.97 2.35 12.43
C GLU A 68 12.29 2.57 11.69
N THR A 69 12.46 1.82 10.62
CA THR A 69 13.55 2.04 9.66
C THR A 69 12.95 2.64 8.39
N GLU A 70 13.46 3.80 7.99
CA GLU A 70 13.09 4.47 6.75
C GLU A 70 14.18 4.32 5.72
N GLN A 71 13.79 4.06 4.46
CA GLN A 71 14.70 4.02 3.32
C GLN A 71 13.99 4.49 2.06
N THR A 72 14.65 5.36 1.31
CA THR A 72 14.20 5.78 -0.03
C THR A 72 14.98 5.02 -1.09
N ILE A 73 14.26 4.50 -2.06
CA ILE A 73 14.82 3.86 -3.26
C ILE A 73 14.33 4.63 -4.47
N ASN A 74 15.27 5.12 -5.27
CA ASN A 74 14.97 5.80 -6.52
C ASN A 74 15.01 4.82 -7.68
N PHE A 75 14.01 4.87 -8.53
CA PHE A 75 13.93 4.16 -9.79
C PHE A 75 13.89 5.16 -10.93
N VAL A 76 14.40 4.77 -12.09
CA VAL A 76 14.53 5.67 -13.24
C VAL A 76 13.88 5.02 -14.46
N ASN A 77 13.00 5.75 -15.15
CA ASN A 77 12.42 5.31 -16.42
C ASN A 77 13.34 5.61 -17.61
N ALA A 78 12.93 5.20 -18.82
CA ALA A 78 13.70 5.39 -20.05
C ALA A 78 13.97 6.88 -20.36
N ASN A 79 13.06 7.77 -19.94
CA ASN A 79 13.16 9.21 -20.11
C ASN A 79 14.01 9.92 -19.02
N LYS A 80 14.69 9.15 -18.17
CA LYS A 80 15.49 9.65 -17.03
C LYS A 80 14.67 10.35 -15.94
N GLN A 81 13.35 10.18 -15.93
CA GLN A 81 12.49 10.64 -14.86
C GLN A 81 12.58 9.70 -13.66
N VAL A 82 12.46 10.23 -12.46
CA VAL A 82 12.70 9.51 -11.21
C VAL A 82 11.39 9.24 -10.46
N LEU A 83 11.17 7.98 -10.12
CA LEU A 83 10.18 7.56 -9.12
C LEU A 83 10.91 7.23 -7.83
N SER A 84 10.70 8.02 -6.79
CA SER A 84 11.18 7.72 -5.44
C SER A 84 10.14 6.90 -4.69
N VAL A 85 10.54 5.77 -4.12
CA VAL A 85 9.70 4.97 -3.24
C VAL A 85 10.27 5.06 -1.83
N VAL A 86 9.53 5.68 -0.93
CA VAL A 86 9.90 5.79 0.49
C VAL A 86 9.28 4.63 1.24
N PHE A 87 10.12 3.79 1.83
CA PHE A 87 9.71 2.67 2.67
C PHE A 87 9.94 3.01 4.15
N LYS A 88 8.96 2.67 4.98
CA LYS A 88 9.03 2.74 6.45
C LYS A 88 8.68 1.37 7.00
N LEU A 89 9.65 0.70 7.62
CA LEU A 89 9.51 -0.65 8.17
C LEU A 89 9.53 -0.62 9.70
N ALA A 90 8.53 -1.24 10.32
CA ALA A 90 8.43 -1.47 11.75
C ALA A 90 8.07 -2.92 12.05
N ASN A 91 8.04 -3.30 13.34
CA ASN A 91 7.75 -4.67 13.74
C ASN A 91 6.35 -5.15 13.35
N ASP A 92 5.39 -4.26 13.25
CA ASP A 92 3.99 -4.54 12.91
C ASP A 92 3.68 -4.44 11.41
N GLY A 93 4.64 -3.97 10.60
CA GLY A 93 4.43 -3.90 9.16
C GLY A 93 5.30 -2.91 8.41
N LEU A 94 4.95 -2.76 7.16
CA LEU A 94 5.57 -1.87 6.19
C LEU A 94 4.57 -0.77 5.82
N ALA A 95 5.06 0.45 5.64
CA ALA A 95 4.36 1.47 4.86
C ALA A 95 5.27 1.95 3.73
N PHE A 96 4.68 2.31 2.59
CA PHE A 96 5.44 2.94 1.51
C PHE A 96 4.60 3.97 0.78
N ARG A 97 5.26 4.95 0.16
CA ARG A 97 4.62 5.93 -0.72
C ARG A 97 5.51 6.27 -1.90
N TYR A 98 4.88 6.74 -2.96
CA TYR A 98 5.56 7.30 -4.12
C TYR A 98 5.79 8.79 -3.96
N GLN A 99 6.91 9.27 -4.53
CA GLN A 99 7.23 10.69 -4.67
C GLN A 99 7.77 10.91 -6.07
N ILE A 100 7.27 11.92 -6.76
CA ILE A 100 7.72 12.33 -8.10
C ILE A 100 7.79 13.85 -8.19
N LYS A 101 8.63 14.35 -9.06
CA LYS A 101 8.53 15.72 -9.53
C LYS A 101 7.42 15.80 -10.59
N THR A 102 6.61 16.81 -10.50
CA THR A 102 5.48 17.03 -11.40
C THR A 102 5.62 18.39 -12.09
N SER A 103 4.98 18.52 -13.23
CA SER A 103 4.75 19.81 -13.88
C SER A 103 3.37 20.36 -13.52
N GLN A 104 3.13 21.63 -13.85
CA GLN A 104 1.83 22.22 -13.69
C GLN A 104 0.75 21.42 -14.46
N ASP A 105 -0.41 21.20 -13.84
CA ASP A 105 -1.56 20.49 -14.42
C ASP A 105 -1.30 19.01 -14.79
N GLU A 106 -0.21 18.43 -14.34
CA GLU A 106 0.02 17.00 -14.50
C GLU A 106 -0.99 16.19 -13.70
N LYS A 107 -1.57 15.15 -14.30
CA LYS A 107 -2.58 14.28 -13.67
C LYS A 107 -1.96 12.94 -13.31
N ILE A 108 -2.23 12.46 -12.11
CA ILE A 108 -1.93 11.09 -11.72
C ILE A 108 -3.02 10.19 -12.29
N LEU A 109 -2.63 9.26 -13.18
CA LEU A 109 -3.59 8.42 -13.90
C LEU A 109 -3.79 7.06 -13.23
N LYS A 110 -2.70 6.37 -12.86
CA LYS A 110 -2.78 5.02 -12.30
C LYS A 110 -1.70 4.79 -11.24
N ASP A 111 -2.11 4.19 -10.15
CA ASP A 111 -1.20 3.47 -9.26
C ASP A 111 -1.06 2.02 -9.80
N LEU A 112 0.17 1.59 -10.06
CA LEU A 112 0.47 0.26 -10.60
C LEU A 112 0.85 -0.75 -9.50
N THR A 113 0.67 -0.39 -8.24
CA THR A 113 0.90 -1.30 -7.11
C THR A 113 -0.03 -2.50 -7.22
N VAL A 114 0.54 -3.70 -7.15
CA VAL A 114 -0.22 -4.95 -7.13
C VAL A 114 0.22 -5.81 -5.94
N TYR A 115 -0.74 -6.28 -5.17
CA TYR A 115 -0.54 -7.21 -4.08
C TYR A 115 -0.94 -8.63 -4.52
N PRO A 116 0.02 -9.51 -4.82
CA PRO A 116 -0.25 -10.92 -5.13
C PRO A 116 -0.65 -11.66 -3.85
N ILE A 117 -1.76 -12.39 -3.90
CA ILE A 117 -2.29 -13.19 -2.79
C ILE A 117 -2.40 -14.63 -3.27
N ALA A 118 -1.89 -15.58 -2.50
CA ALA A 118 -1.95 -16.99 -2.85
C ALA A 118 -3.39 -17.47 -3.04
N GLU A 119 -3.60 -18.40 -3.96
CA GLU A 119 -4.88 -19.04 -4.16
C GLU A 119 -5.33 -19.75 -2.87
N GLY A 120 -6.63 -19.77 -2.61
CA GLY A 120 -7.20 -20.37 -1.41
C GLY A 120 -7.01 -19.57 -0.12
N THR A 121 -6.27 -18.45 -0.13
CA THR A 121 -6.12 -17.57 1.04
C THR A 121 -7.49 -17.08 1.49
N LYS A 122 -7.80 -17.22 2.78
CA LYS A 122 -8.99 -16.63 3.37
C LYS A 122 -8.87 -15.11 3.43
N ARG A 123 -9.92 -14.41 3.02
CA ARG A 123 -9.96 -12.96 2.91
C ARG A 123 -11.25 -12.42 3.50
N TRP A 124 -11.13 -11.44 4.39
CA TRP A 124 -12.23 -10.63 4.90
C TRP A 124 -12.06 -9.25 4.29
N ILE A 125 -12.88 -8.97 3.30
CA ILE A 125 -12.76 -7.76 2.49
C ILE A 125 -14.14 -7.27 2.07
N GLN A 126 -14.39 -5.97 2.21
CA GLN A 126 -15.65 -5.33 1.89
C GLN A 126 -15.70 -4.97 0.41
N LYS A 127 -16.86 -5.12 -0.21
CA LYS A 127 -17.13 -4.57 -1.55
C LYS A 127 -16.99 -3.04 -1.55
N TYR A 128 -16.40 -2.52 -2.60
CA TYR A 128 -16.42 -1.08 -2.83
C TYR A 128 -17.82 -0.66 -3.31
N ILE A 129 -18.47 0.19 -2.54
CA ILE A 129 -19.79 0.76 -2.83
C ILE A 129 -19.64 2.28 -2.78
N PRO A 130 -19.77 2.99 -3.92
CA PRO A 130 -19.53 4.44 -3.97
C PRO A 130 -20.44 5.25 -3.04
N ASP A 131 -21.68 4.81 -2.87
CA ASP A 131 -22.71 5.56 -2.18
C ASP A 131 -22.85 5.20 -0.69
N SER A 132 -22.14 4.19 -0.21
CA SER A 132 -22.23 3.72 1.17
C SER A 132 -20.98 2.96 1.58
N TYR A 133 -20.54 3.17 2.84
CA TYR A 133 -19.47 2.37 3.47
C TYR A 133 -20.01 1.24 4.35
N GLU A 134 -21.32 1.09 4.43
CA GLU A 134 -22.00 0.15 5.32
C GLU A 134 -22.20 -1.19 4.64
N ALA A 135 -21.13 -1.93 4.43
CA ALA A 135 -21.20 -3.29 3.92
C ALA A 135 -20.46 -4.26 4.84
N PHE A 136 -20.87 -5.53 4.80
CA PHE A 136 -20.21 -6.58 5.55
C PHE A 136 -18.85 -6.94 4.94
N TYR A 137 -18.00 -7.56 5.77
CA TYR A 137 -16.73 -8.16 5.39
C TYR A 137 -16.90 -9.68 5.22
N PRO A 138 -17.46 -10.16 4.11
CA PRO A 138 -17.66 -11.59 3.92
C PRO A 138 -16.32 -12.31 3.82
N LEU A 139 -16.25 -13.51 4.36
CA LEU A 139 -15.13 -14.41 4.13
C LEU A 139 -15.21 -14.95 2.70
N THR A 140 -14.11 -14.83 1.96
CA THR A 140 -13.93 -15.48 0.65
C THR A 140 -12.54 -16.08 0.51
N THR A 141 -12.45 -17.21 -0.19
CA THR A 141 -11.17 -17.84 -0.57
C THR A 141 -10.91 -17.73 -2.08
N ALA A 142 -11.93 -17.37 -2.84
CA ALA A 142 -11.86 -17.29 -4.30
C ALA A 142 -11.44 -15.92 -4.84
N GLY A 143 -11.29 -14.90 -3.98
CA GLY A 143 -10.99 -13.55 -4.39
C GLY A 143 -12.14 -12.82 -5.10
N TYR A 144 -13.36 -13.36 -5.01
CA TYR A 144 -14.58 -12.74 -5.50
C TYR A 144 -15.78 -13.19 -4.66
N ASP A 145 -16.84 -12.42 -4.74
CA ASP A 145 -18.13 -12.77 -4.16
C ASP A 145 -18.89 -13.69 -5.14
N ALA A 146 -19.24 -14.89 -4.70
CA ALA A 146 -19.94 -15.87 -5.53
C ALA A 146 -21.29 -15.33 -6.07
N ASN A 147 -21.96 -14.45 -5.31
CA ASN A 147 -23.21 -13.84 -5.73
C ASN A 147 -23.04 -12.68 -6.72
N ARG A 148 -21.83 -12.12 -6.85
CA ARG A 148 -21.50 -10.99 -7.72
C ARG A 148 -20.11 -11.19 -8.34
N PRO A 149 -19.89 -12.22 -9.17
CA PRO A 149 -18.56 -12.61 -9.63
C PRO A 149 -17.87 -11.56 -10.51
N ASN A 150 -18.66 -10.69 -11.15
CA ASN A 150 -18.14 -9.64 -12.04
C ASN A 150 -17.78 -8.33 -11.28
N ASN A 151 -18.19 -8.17 -10.03
CA ASN A 151 -17.80 -7.02 -9.22
C ASN A 151 -16.61 -7.39 -8.34
N ARG A 152 -15.42 -6.96 -8.76
CA ARG A 152 -14.15 -7.23 -8.11
C ARG A 152 -13.45 -5.95 -7.65
N LEU A 153 -14.24 -4.95 -7.27
CA LEU A 153 -13.78 -3.73 -6.64
C LEU A 153 -14.00 -3.83 -5.12
N TRP A 154 -12.96 -3.52 -4.36
CA TRP A 154 -12.92 -3.74 -2.92
C TRP A 154 -12.48 -2.48 -2.20
N ALA A 155 -13.13 -2.21 -1.07
CA ALA A 155 -12.74 -1.12 -0.19
C ALA A 155 -11.64 -1.56 0.78
N TYR A 156 -10.88 -0.59 1.27
CA TYR A 156 -10.04 -0.78 2.44
C TYR A 156 -10.88 -0.74 3.74
N PRO A 157 -10.40 -1.38 4.81
CA PRO A 157 -9.24 -2.25 4.86
C PRO A 157 -9.53 -3.66 4.33
N ALA A 158 -8.46 -4.41 3.98
CA ALA A 158 -8.55 -5.81 3.59
C ALA A 158 -7.71 -6.68 4.54
N LEU A 159 -8.31 -7.70 5.16
CA LEU A 159 -7.64 -8.67 6.03
C LEU A 159 -7.54 -10.02 5.32
N MET A 160 -6.36 -10.64 5.37
CA MET A 160 -6.08 -11.92 4.73
C MET A 160 -5.29 -12.83 5.66
N GLU A 161 -5.65 -14.12 5.72
CA GLU A 161 -4.94 -15.14 6.50
C GLU A 161 -3.90 -15.82 5.63
N ILE A 162 -2.64 -15.42 5.76
CA ILE A 162 -1.53 -15.95 4.93
C ILE A 162 -1.17 -17.37 5.37
N SER A 163 -1.13 -17.59 6.67
CA SER A 163 -0.95 -18.91 7.28
C SER A 163 -1.52 -18.89 8.70
N ASN A 164 -1.53 -20.04 9.37
CA ASN A 164 -1.93 -20.08 10.77
C ASN A 164 -1.11 -19.07 11.60
N GLU A 165 -1.78 -18.18 12.31
CA GLU A 165 -1.18 -17.10 13.11
C GLU A 165 -0.45 -15.99 12.32
N LEU A 166 -0.52 -15.95 10.98
CA LEU A 166 0.07 -14.89 10.17
C LEU A 166 -0.99 -14.26 9.27
N TYR A 167 -1.27 -13.00 9.50
CA TYR A 167 -2.23 -12.20 8.77
C TYR A 167 -1.54 -11.07 8.04
N LEU A 168 -2.10 -10.71 6.91
CA LEU A 168 -1.82 -9.51 6.12
C LEU A 168 -3.02 -8.58 6.22
N PHE A 169 -2.76 -7.30 6.49
CA PHE A 169 -3.80 -6.27 6.50
C PHE A 169 -3.36 -5.12 5.60
N LEU A 170 -4.18 -4.80 4.62
CA LEU A 170 -3.93 -3.73 3.65
C LEU A 170 -4.84 -2.55 3.93
N THR A 171 -4.26 -1.35 3.98
CA THR A 171 -5.00 -0.09 4.08
C THR A 171 -4.16 1.07 3.57
N GLU A 172 -4.68 2.28 3.70
CA GLU A 172 -3.97 3.53 3.38
C GLU A 172 -3.97 4.48 4.58
N SER A 173 -3.08 5.44 4.53
CA SER A 173 -2.98 6.52 5.51
C SER A 173 -2.57 7.84 4.85
N ASN A 174 -2.83 8.93 5.55
CA ASN A 174 -2.47 10.27 5.12
C ASN A 174 -3.09 10.66 3.77
N ILE A 175 -4.40 10.42 3.62
CA ILE A 175 -5.18 10.87 2.46
C ILE A 175 -5.51 12.34 2.70
N THR A 176 -4.91 13.23 1.93
CA THR A 176 -5.14 14.66 1.99
C THR A 176 -5.98 15.13 0.80
N TYR A 177 -6.37 16.39 0.77
CA TYR A 177 -7.18 16.97 -0.32
C TYR A 177 -6.52 16.86 -1.72
N ASN A 178 -5.20 16.64 -1.79
CA ASN A 178 -4.45 16.43 -3.05
C ASN A 178 -4.42 14.96 -3.49
N HIS A 179 -5.08 14.06 -2.77
CA HIS A 179 -5.06 12.64 -3.06
C HIS A 179 -6.45 12.13 -3.40
N CYS A 180 -6.55 11.43 -4.51
CA CYS A 180 -7.70 10.58 -4.75
C CYS A 180 -7.65 9.36 -3.82
N ALA A 181 -8.75 9.08 -3.13
CA ALA A 181 -8.90 7.83 -2.41
C ALA A 181 -8.75 6.65 -3.37
N SER A 182 -8.13 5.58 -2.89
CA SER A 182 -7.96 4.38 -3.70
C SER A 182 -8.79 3.20 -3.20
N ARG A 183 -8.93 2.22 -4.07
CA ARG A 183 -9.60 0.95 -3.83
C ARG A 183 -8.74 -0.18 -4.36
N LEU A 184 -9.09 -1.41 -4.06
CA LEU A 184 -8.44 -2.58 -4.61
C LEU A 184 -9.26 -3.14 -5.76
N ASN A 185 -8.59 -3.51 -6.84
CA ASN A 185 -9.18 -4.11 -8.03
C ASN A 185 -8.47 -5.41 -8.37
N ASN A 186 -9.21 -6.53 -8.42
CA ASN A 186 -8.69 -7.81 -8.87
C ASN A 186 -9.47 -8.39 -10.05
N GLN A 187 -10.06 -7.52 -10.87
CA GLN A 187 -10.93 -7.90 -11.98
C GLN A 187 -10.20 -8.75 -13.02
N ASN A 188 -8.96 -8.42 -13.34
CA ASN A 188 -8.17 -9.12 -14.33
C ASN A 188 -7.56 -10.43 -13.80
N LYS A 189 -7.19 -10.47 -12.53
CA LYS A 189 -6.55 -11.63 -11.88
C LYS A 189 -7.08 -11.78 -10.46
N PRO A 190 -7.88 -12.83 -10.14
CA PRO A 190 -8.52 -13.00 -8.83
C PRO A 190 -7.56 -12.93 -7.63
N ASN A 191 -6.33 -13.35 -7.83
CA ASN A 191 -5.29 -13.42 -6.80
C ASN A 191 -4.26 -12.27 -6.89
N ALA A 192 -4.58 -11.17 -7.59
CA ALA A 192 -3.72 -10.00 -7.70
C ALA A 192 -4.56 -8.72 -7.50
N TYR A 193 -4.40 -8.08 -6.37
CA TYR A 193 -5.12 -6.87 -6.01
C TYR A 193 -4.32 -5.64 -6.44
N GLN A 194 -4.75 -4.99 -7.50
CA GLN A 194 -4.18 -3.73 -7.96
C GLN A 194 -4.80 -2.57 -7.19
N VAL A 195 -3.98 -1.61 -6.82
CA VAL A 195 -4.46 -0.31 -6.31
C VAL A 195 -5.03 0.49 -7.49
N GLU A 196 -6.23 1.02 -7.32
CA GLU A 196 -6.93 1.80 -8.34
C GLU A 196 -7.51 3.07 -7.70
N PHE A 197 -7.29 4.21 -8.31
CA PHE A 197 -7.91 5.45 -7.86
C PHE A 197 -9.43 5.41 -8.13
N ALA A 198 -10.20 5.88 -7.16
CA ALA A 198 -11.66 5.94 -7.28
C ALA A 198 -12.08 6.99 -8.32
N ASP A 199 -11.34 8.10 -8.41
CA ASP A 199 -11.50 9.15 -9.40
C ASP A 199 -10.12 9.63 -9.92
N PRO A 200 -9.67 9.16 -11.08
CA PRO A 200 -8.37 9.52 -11.65
C PRO A 200 -8.36 10.94 -12.26
N SER A 201 -9.45 11.69 -12.20
CA SER A 201 -9.53 13.05 -12.79
C SER A 201 -8.78 14.12 -11.97
N GLN A 202 -8.38 13.80 -10.74
CA GLN A 202 -7.69 14.76 -9.88
C GLN A 202 -6.29 15.07 -10.43
N SER A 203 -6.03 16.36 -10.64
CA SER A 203 -4.72 16.86 -11.05
C SER A 203 -3.81 17.05 -9.86
N THR A 204 -2.51 16.97 -10.08
CA THR A 204 -1.51 17.38 -9.09
C THR A 204 -1.49 18.90 -8.96
N GLN A 205 -1.05 19.38 -7.82
CA GLN A 205 -0.75 20.79 -7.60
C GLN A 205 0.72 20.91 -7.13
N GLY A 206 1.43 21.83 -7.77
CA GLY A 206 2.85 22.09 -7.45
C GLY A 206 3.83 21.28 -8.31
N ASP A 207 5.10 21.35 -7.92
CA ASP A 207 6.24 20.77 -8.60
C ASP A 207 6.68 19.42 -8.00
N GLU A 208 5.99 18.96 -6.95
CA GLU A 208 6.19 17.68 -6.30
C GLU A 208 4.85 17.05 -5.91
N TRP A 209 4.71 15.76 -6.16
CA TRP A 209 3.57 14.98 -5.70
C TRP A 209 4.02 13.77 -4.85
N LYS A 210 3.28 13.51 -3.78
CA LYS A 210 3.45 12.34 -2.90
C LYS A 210 2.14 11.59 -2.83
N SER A 211 2.17 10.26 -2.98
CA SER A 211 0.97 9.45 -2.75
C SER A 211 0.60 9.40 -1.27
N SER A 212 -0.64 9.01 -0.95
CA SER A 212 -0.96 8.47 0.37
C SER A 212 -0.02 7.31 0.72
N TRP A 213 0.13 7.01 2.01
CA TRP A 213 0.87 5.83 2.43
C TRP A 213 0.06 4.56 2.14
N ARG A 214 0.68 3.60 1.48
CA ARG A 214 0.21 2.22 1.39
C ARG A 214 0.69 1.50 2.63
N VAL A 215 -0.25 1.08 3.50
CA VAL A 215 0.05 0.44 4.78
C VAL A 215 -0.22 -1.05 4.69
N VAL A 216 0.80 -1.82 5.01
CA VAL A 216 0.84 -3.29 4.91
C VAL A 216 1.22 -3.84 6.28
N LEU A 217 0.23 -4.20 7.12
CA LEU A 217 0.51 -4.83 8.40
C LEU A 217 0.72 -6.33 8.23
N ALA A 218 1.61 -6.90 9.05
CA ALA A 218 1.92 -8.32 9.05
C ALA A 218 2.16 -8.85 10.46
N GLY A 219 1.40 -9.86 10.87
CA GLY A 219 1.50 -10.46 12.19
C GLY A 219 0.29 -11.30 12.56
N ASN A 220 0.19 -11.69 13.81
CA ASN A 220 -1.02 -12.33 14.32
C ASN A 220 -2.15 -11.29 14.50
N LEU A 221 -3.37 -11.73 14.77
CA LEU A 221 -4.52 -10.83 14.94
C LEU A 221 -4.29 -9.79 16.03
N ALA A 222 -3.64 -10.14 17.14
CA ALA A 222 -3.32 -9.18 18.20
C ALA A 222 -2.40 -8.06 17.66
N THR A 223 -1.37 -8.40 16.87
CA THR A 223 -0.51 -7.42 16.21
C THR A 223 -1.30 -6.49 15.31
N ILE A 224 -2.21 -7.04 14.48
CA ILE A 224 -3.04 -6.24 13.55
C ILE A 224 -3.95 -5.29 14.34
N VAL A 225 -4.66 -5.80 15.36
CA VAL A 225 -5.61 -5.00 16.15
C VAL A 225 -4.92 -3.91 16.96
N GLN A 226 -3.74 -4.20 17.53
CA GLN A 226 -2.99 -3.25 18.37
C GLN A 226 -2.14 -2.27 17.57
N SER A 227 -1.90 -2.52 16.27
CA SER A 227 -1.06 -1.65 15.45
C SER A 227 -1.60 -0.23 15.36
N THR A 228 -0.73 0.73 15.56
CA THR A 228 -0.97 2.16 15.33
C THR A 228 -0.34 2.64 14.01
N ARG A 229 0.11 1.74 13.15
CA ARG A 229 0.90 2.04 11.96
C ARG A 229 0.26 3.08 11.03
N VAL A 230 -1.07 3.07 10.92
CA VAL A 230 -1.82 4.06 10.13
C VAL A 230 -1.59 5.48 10.66
N THR A 231 -1.58 5.66 11.98
CA THR A 231 -1.30 6.94 12.63
C THR A 231 0.21 7.26 12.62
N ASP A 232 1.06 6.24 12.86
CA ASP A 232 2.51 6.42 12.95
C ASP A 232 3.14 7.00 11.68
N VAL A 233 2.54 6.75 10.51
CA VAL A 233 3.07 7.22 9.20
C VAL A 233 2.35 8.45 8.68
N ALA A 234 1.26 8.86 9.30
CA ALA A 234 0.58 10.10 8.94
C ALA A 234 1.50 11.29 9.19
N ASP A 235 1.49 12.26 8.28
CA ASP A 235 2.20 13.51 8.52
C ASP A 235 1.51 14.23 9.69
N PRO A 236 2.26 14.86 10.61
CA PRO A 236 1.66 15.62 11.70
C PRO A 236 0.82 16.77 11.13
N ASN A 237 -0.38 16.93 11.65
CA ASN A 237 -1.27 18.07 11.33
C ASN A 237 -0.76 19.33 12.01
#